data_4c12578ffcd5ade8a8ff6d41fe9c6f29
#
_entry.id   4c12578ffcd5ade8a8ff6d41fe9c6f29
#
_cell.length_a   1.000
_cell.length_b   1.000
_cell.length_c   1.000
_cell.angle_alpha   90.00
_cell.angle_beta   90.00
_cell.angle_gamma   90.00
#
_symmetry.space_group_name_H-M   'P 1'
#
loop_
_entity.id
_entity.type
_entity.pdbx_description
1 polymer ?
#
loop_
_entity_poly.entity_id
_entity_poly.type
_entity_poly.pdbx_seq_one_letter_code
_entity_poly.pdbx_strand_id
1 'polypeptide(L)'
;MSPAFEDTKQTQTNRERFFKKNGIDPKRVASMKQIHSALIIETTDPIRHIGCDGLITTDKTVWLAVAHADCMPLFLYSEHPYVLGAAHVGWKGLVSHLPYKMVGQFVKKGATAERIIVEGGPFICEQHYDVDITDKRKDALPHITLESGKIGLDMRTEMLRQLQEAGIKPGNIHLSAECTAEFPGRYSSYHVHQAARHGAMVSVGGIQKERIDE
;
A
#
# COMPACT_ATOMS: atom_id res chain seq x y z
N MET A 1 -13.03 8.81 10.33
CA MET A 1 -12.89 8.10 9.03
C MET A 1 -13.54 8.93 7.96
N SER A 2 -12.90 9.12 6.82
CA SER A 2 -13.53 9.86 5.71
C SER A 2 -14.63 9.01 5.07
N PRO A 3 -15.81 9.59 4.76
CA PRO A 3 -16.90 8.90 4.04
C PRO A 3 -16.47 8.27 2.72
N ALA A 4 -15.39 8.78 2.09
CA ALA A 4 -14.83 8.29 0.83
C ALA A 4 -14.37 6.82 0.86
N PHE A 5 -14.16 6.27 2.04
CA PHE A 5 -13.70 4.88 2.25
C PHE A 5 -14.80 3.96 2.78
N GLU A 6 -16.05 4.43 2.81
CA GLU A 6 -17.18 3.60 3.21
C GLU A 6 -17.49 2.54 2.15
N ASP A 7 -17.84 1.36 2.62
CA ASP A 7 -18.17 0.20 1.79
C ASP A 7 -19.61 0.29 1.31
N THR A 8 -19.87 1.29 0.48
CA THR A 8 -21.20 1.44 -0.14
C THR A 8 -21.41 0.34 -1.19
N LYS A 9 -22.68 0.06 -1.51
CA LYS A 9 -23.07 -0.87 -2.58
C LYS A 9 -22.39 -0.50 -3.92
N GLN A 10 -22.27 0.79 -4.21
CA GLN A 10 -21.59 1.29 -5.42
C GLN A 10 -20.09 0.96 -5.40
N THR A 11 -19.42 1.16 -4.26
CA THR A 11 -17.99 0.85 -4.10
C THR A 11 -17.73 -0.63 -4.29
N GLN A 12 -18.57 -1.49 -3.70
CA GLN A 12 -18.47 -2.95 -3.87
C GLN A 12 -18.65 -3.35 -5.34
N THR A 13 -19.68 -2.83 -6.02
CA THR A 13 -19.93 -3.09 -7.45
C THR A 13 -18.74 -2.65 -8.30
N ASN A 14 -18.14 -1.49 -8.04
CA ASN A 14 -16.98 -0.99 -8.78
C ASN A 14 -15.75 -1.89 -8.61
N ARG A 15 -15.49 -2.34 -7.36
CA ARG A 15 -14.39 -3.29 -7.06
C ARG A 15 -14.60 -4.61 -7.78
N GLU A 16 -15.80 -5.20 -7.71
CA GLU A 16 -16.09 -6.46 -8.39
C GLU A 16 -15.91 -6.35 -9.89
N ARG A 17 -16.37 -5.23 -10.50
CA ARG A 17 -16.18 -4.97 -11.94
C ARG A 17 -14.70 -4.89 -12.28
N PHE A 18 -13.91 -4.18 -11.47
CA PHE A 18 -12.46 -4.06 -11.65
C PHE A 18 -11.78 -5.43 -11.58
N PHE A 19 -12.08 -6.24 -10.56
CA PHE A 19 -11.49 -7.56 -10.40
C PHE A 19 -11.86 -8.48 -11.58
N LYS A 20 -13.14 -8.57 -11.94
CA LYS A 20 -13.61 -9.39 -13.07
C LYS A 20 -12.96 -8.98 -14.39
N LYS A 21 -12.85 -7.66 -14.65
CA LYS A 21 -12.22 -7.13 -15.87
C LYS A 21 -10.74 -7.56 -15.97
N ASN A 22 -10.06 -7.74 -14.85
CA ASN A 22 -8.66 -8.15 -14.78
C ASN A 22 -8.48 -9.66 -14.57
N GLY A 23 -9.53 -10.47 -14.73
CA GLY A 23 -9.45 -11.94 -14.57
C GLY A 23 -9.28 -12.41 -13.13
N ILE A 24 -9.62 -11.55 -12.16
CA ILE A 24 -9.54 -11.85 -10.73
C ILE A 24 -10.92 -12.25 -10.23
N ASP A 25 -11.05 -13.42 -9.60
CA ASP A 25 -12.27 -13.81 -8.91
C ASP A 25 -12.43 -12.98 -7.63
N PRO A 26 -13.49 -12.14 -7.51
CA PRO A 26 -13.72 -11.34 -6.31
C PRO A 26 -13.83 -12.16 -5.02
N LYS A 27 -14.25 -13.42 -5.13
CA LYS A 27 -14.36 -14.34 -3.99
C LYS A 27 -13.02 -14.85 -3.48
N ARG A 28 -11.92 -14.53 -4.16
CA ARG A 28 -10.55 -14.88 -3.78
C ARG A 28 -9.74 -13.67 -3.32
N VAL A 29 -10.38 -12.53 -3.08
CA VAL A 29 -9.71 -11.28 -2.70
C VAL A 29 -9.89 -11.01 -1.21
N ALA A 30 -8.79 -11.01 -0.46
CA ALA A 30 -8.73 -10.49 0.90
C ALA A 30 -8.43 -8.98 0.87
N SER A 31 -9.08 -8.21 1.70
CA SER A 31 -8.91 -6.76 1.80
C SER A 31 -8.90 -6.29 3.26
N MET A 32 -8.67 -5.00 3.47
CA MET A 32 -8.58 -4.41 4.81
C MET A 32 -9.59 -3.29 5.02
N LYS A 33 -10.15 -3.19 6.24
CA LYS A 33 -10.66 -1.93 6.76
C LYS A 33 -9.54 -1.23 7.51
N GLN A 34 -8.81 -0.43 6.77
CA GLN A 34 -7.57 0.22 7.19
C GLN A 34 -7.83 1.30 8.25
N ILE A 35 -6.94 1.41 9.22
CA ILE A 35 -7.04 2.36 10.35
C ILE A 35 -5.76 3.19 10.55
N HIS A 36 -4.81 3.12 9.60
CA HIS A 36 -3.48 3.74 9.65
C HIS A 36 -2.66 3.22 10.84
N SER A 37 -2.66 1.90 11.04
CA SER A 37 -1.90 1.19 12.07
C SER A 37 -0.64 0.52 11.48
N ALA A 38 0.06 -0.24 12.32
CA ALA A 38 1.09 -1.19 11.87
C ALA A 38 0.71 -2.65 12.23
N LEU A 39 -0.60 -2.92 12.34
CA LEU A 39 -1.10 -4.26 12.57
C LEU A 39 -1.11 -5.04 11.26
N ILE A 40 -0.56 -6.25 11.31
CA ILE A 40 -0.45 -7.19 10.20
C ILE A 40 -1.22 -8.45 10.56
N ILE A 41 -2.11 -8.88 9.68
CA ILE A 41 -2.88 -10.12 9.82
C ILE A 41 -2.39 -11.12 8.78
N GLU A 42 -2.11 -12.34 9.21
CA GLU A 42 -1.94 -13.49 8.32
C GLU A 42 -3.32 -14.06 8.00
N THR A 43 -3.56 -14.35 6.73
CA THR A 43 -4.85 -14.87 6.28
C THR A 43 -4.75 -15.83 5.11
N THR A 44 -5.63 -16.81 5.10
CA THR A 44 -6.00 -17.61 3.93
C THR A 44 -7.44 -17.34 3.51
N ASP A 45 -8.16 -16.51 4.29
CA ASP A 45 -9.57 -16.21 4.07
C ASP A 45 -9.72 -14.96 3.18
N PRO A 46 -10.40 -15.07 2.03
CA PRO A 46 -10.64 -13.95 1.13
C PRO A 46 -11.81 -13.07 1.61
N ILE A 47 -11.66 -12.51 2.81
CA ILE A 47 -12.64 -11.64 3.46
C ILE A 47 -12.05 -10.23 3.67
N ARG A 48 -12.88 -9.32 4.16
CA ARG A 48 -12.42 -8.01 4.61
C ARG A 48 -12.02 -8.04 6.08
N HIS A 49 -10.72 -7.98 6.35
CA HIS A 49 -10.15 -7.92 7.70
C HIS A 49 -10.29 -6.52 8.29
N ILE A 50 -10.71 -6.43 9.56
CA ILE A 50 -10.98 -5.13 10.22
C ILE A 50 -9.83 -4.75 11.13
N GLY A 51 -9.41 -3.48 11.07
CA GLY A 51 -8.49 -2.89 12.04
C GLY A 51 -7.02 -3.19 11.77
N CYS A 52 -6.65 -3.51 10.53
CA CYS A 52 -5.26 -3.73 10.13
C CYS A 52 -4.90 -2.88 8.92
N ASP A 53 -3.59 -2.73 8.71
CA ASP A 53 -3.02 -2.04 7.54
C ASP A 53 -1.97 -2.91 6.83
N GLY A 54 -1.80 -4.16 7.25
CA GLY A 54 -1.02 -5.18 6.59
C GLY A 54 -1.74 -6.51 6.53
N LEU A 55 -1.65 -7.21 5.39
CA LEU A 55 -2.05 -8.60 5.19
C LEU A 55 -0.88 -9.40 4.68
N ILE A 56 -0.82 -10.66 5.07
CA ILE A 56 0.13 -11.63 4.55
C ILE A 56 -0.57 -12.96 4.30
N THR A 57 -0.21 -13.64 3.21
CA THR A 57 -0.75 -14.96 2.89
C THR A 57 0.33 -15.89 2.33
N THR A 58 0.19 -17.17 2.61
CA THR A 58 0.95 -18.26 1.98
C THR A 58 0.09 -19.07 1.01
N ASP A 59 -1.19 -18.72 0.85
CA ASP A 59 -2.09 -19.34 -0.11
C ASP A 59 -1.99 -18.64 -1.48
N LYS A 60 -1.46 -19.35 -2.48
CA LYS A 60 -1.31 -18.87 -3.86
C LYS A 60 -2.62 -18.52 -4.55
N THR A 61 -3.75 -18.93 -3.98
CA THR A 61 -5.08 -18.68 -4.57
C THR A 61 -5.74 -17.41 -4.03
N VAL A 62 -5.19 -16.81 -2.98
CA VAL A 62 -5.70 -15.58 -2.36
C VAL A 62 -4.99 -14.37 -2.94
N TRP A 63 -5.78 -13.40 -3.37
CA TRP A 63 -5.34 -12.08 -3.79
C TRP A 63 -5.46 -11.10 -2.63
N LEU A 64 -4.53 -10.16 -2.53
CA LEU A 64 -4.55 -9.13 -1.49
C LEU A 64 -4.84 -7.77 -2.11
N ALA A 65 -5.77 -7.01 -1.52
CA ALA A 65 -6.18 -5.69 -2.02
C ALA A 65 -5.98 -4.60 -0.97
N VAL A 66 -5.48 -3.44 -1.42
CA VAL A 66 -5.25 -2.23 -0.63
C VAL A 66 -6.05 -1.08 -1.23
N ALA A 67 -6.89 -0.42 -0.43
CA ALA A 67 -7.54 0.82 -0.82
C ALA A 67 -6.63 2.01 -0.45
N HIS A 68 -6.45 2.97 -1.35
CA HIS A 68 -5.55 4.10 -1.09
C HIS A 68 -5.97 5.36 -1.85
N ALA A 69 -5.56 6.49 -1.31
CA ALA A 69 -5.54 7.81 -1.94
C ALA A 69 -4.45 8.59 -1.17
N ASP A 70 -3.28 8.78 -1.79
CA ASP A 70 -2.03 9.34 -1.27
C ASP A 70 -1.14 8.38 -0.48
N CYS A 71 -1.67 7.54 0.41
CA CYS A 71 -0.86 6.51 1.07
C CYS A 71 -0.37 5.48 0.06
N MET A 72 0.86 4.96 0.25
CA MET A 72 1.45 3.99 -0.66
C MET A 72 0.82 2.60 -0.47
N PRO A 73 0.27 1.97 -1.53
CA PRO A 73 0.00 0.54 -1.53
C PRO A 73 1.32 -0.19 -1.76
N LEU A 74 1.76 -0.95 -0.77
CA LEU A 74 3.02 -1.68 -0.79
C LEU A 74 2.74 -3.17 -0.88
N PHE A 75 3.37 -3.86 -1.85
CA PHE A 75 3.30 -5.30 -1.99
C PHE A 75 4.69 -5.90 -1.80
N LEU A 76 4.75 -7.04 -1.12
CA LEU A 76 5.97 -7.83 -0.93
C LEU A 76 5.72 -9.24 -1.44
N TYR A 77 6.72 -9.82 -2.07
CA TYR A 77 6.63 -11.16 -2.63
C TYR A 77 7.90 -11.97 -2.38
N SER A 78 7.73 -13.23 -1.98
CA SER A 78 8.77 -14.25 -1.93
C SER A 78 8.27 -15.50 -2.63
N GLU A 79 9.09 -16.06 -3.53
CA GLU A 79 8.74 -17.27 -4.27
C GLU A 79 9.03 -18.53 -3.46
N HIS A 80 10.16 -18.55 -2.73
CA HIS A 80 10.65 -19.70 -1.97
C HIS A 80 11.05 -19.30 -0.54
N PRO A 81 10.19 -19.56 0.45
CA PRO A 81 8.81 -20.04 0.35
C PRO A 81 7.89 -19.00 -0.28
N TYR A 82 6.77 -19.45 -0.85
CA TYR A 82 5.75 -18.53 -1.33
C TYR A 82 5.15 -17.76 -0.16
N VAL A 83 5.30 -16.46 -0.20
CA VAL A 83 4.64 -15.51 0.70
C VAL A 83 4.27 -14.28 -0.10
N LEU A 84 3.03 -13.84 0.01
CA LEU A 84 2.56 -12.57 -0.53
C LEU A 84 2.13 -11.67 0.62
N GLY A 85 2.52 -10.42 0.58
CA GLY A 85 2.13 -9.38 1.53
C GLY A 85 1.57 -8.15 0.84
N ALA A 86 0.63 -7.48 1.48
CA ALA A 86 0.11 -6.19 1.05
C ALA A 86 -0.03 -5.26 2.27
N ALA A 87 0.39 -4.01 2.12
CA ALA A 87 0.30 -3.02 3.20
C ALA A 87 -0.17 -1.67 2.68
N HIS A 88 -0.97 -0.99 3.50
CA HIS A 88 -1.37 0.40 3.34
C HIS A 88 -0.42 1.28 4.16
N VAL A 89 0.50 1.96 3.49
CA VAL A 89 1.56 2.69 4.17
C VAL A 89 1.36 4.19 4.02
N GLY A 90 0.76 4.80 5.03
CA GLY A 90 0.75 6.25 5.24
C GLY A 90 1.80 6.66 6.28
N TRP A 91 1.86 7.95 6.62
CA TRP A 91 2.84 8.48 7.58
C TRP A 91 2.82 7.78 8.94
N LYS A 92 1.63 7.42 9.46
CA LYS A 92 1.52 6.68 10.74
C LYS A 92 2.11 5.27 10.64
N GLY A 93 1.89 4.61 9.50
CA GLY A 93 2.48 3.29 9.21
C GLY A 93 4.01 3.36 9.16
N LEU A 94 4.57 4.41 8.55
CA LEU A 94 6.02 4.65 8.52
C LEU A 94 6.58 4.88 9.92
N VAL A 95 6.01 5.80 10.69
CA VAL A 95 6.44 6.07 12.08
C VAL A 95 6.32 4.82 12.96
N SER A 96 5.37 3.94 12.67
CA SER A 96 5.19 2.67 13.38
C SER A 96 5.96 1.50 12.77
N HIS A 97 6.87 1.77 11.81
CA HIS A 97 7.75 0.80 11.15
C HIS A 97 6.99 -0.34 10.46
N LEU A 98 5.84 -0.06 9.82
CA LEU A 98 5.05 -1.08 9.12
C LEU A 98 5.84 -1.79 8.00
N PRO A 99 6.60 -1.10 7.10
CA PRO A 99 7.41 -1.77 6.07
C PRO A 99 8.43 -2.73 6.65
N TYR A 100 9.19 -2.31 7.66
CA TYR A 100 10.15 -3.14 8.38
C TYR A 100 9.49 -4.38 9.00
N LYS A 101 8.33 -4.19 9.66
CA LYS A 101 7.56 -5.28 10.28
C LYS A 101 7.02 -6.26 9.25
N MET A 102 6.61 -5.79 8.05
CA MET A 102 6.18 -6.65 6.96
C MET A 102 7.30 -7.61 6.55
N VAL A 103 8.51 -7.11 6.32
CA VAL A 103 9.68 -7.95 6.00
C VAL A 103 9.94 -8.96 7.13
N GLY A 104 9.84 -8.54 8.38
CA GLY A 104 10.00 -9.43 9.54
C GLY A 104 8.99 -10.60 9.55
N GLN A 105 7.75 -10.38 9.07
CA GLN A 105 6.77 -11.47 8.92
C GLN A 105 7.18 -12.45 7.82
N PHE A 106 7.72 -11.98 6.70
CA PHE A 106 8.25 -12.84 5.64
C PHE A 106 9.40 -13.72 6.13
N VAL A 107 10.33 -13.13 6.88
CA VAL A 107 11.47 -13.87 7.44
C VAL A 107 10.99 -14.94 8.43
N LYS A 108 9.97 -14.65 9.26
CA LYS A 108 9.34 -15.66 10.14
C LYS A 108 8.71 -16.83 9.37
N LYS A 109 8.31 -16.61 8.11
CA LYS A 109 7.82 -17.67 7.21
C LYS A 109 8.95 -18.42 6.49
N GLY A 110 10.20 -18.09 6.76
CA GLY A 110 11.38 -18.72 6.16
C GLY A 110 11.88 -18.04 4.87
N ALA A 111 11.32 -16.89 4.49
CA ALA A 111 11.84 -16.13 3.37
C ALA A 111 13.18 -15.46 3.73
N THR A 112 14.09 -15.37 2.75
CA THR A 112 15.33 -14.61 2.89
C THR A 112 15.08 -13.17 2.49
N ALA A 113 15.31 -12.21 3.38
CA ALA A 113 15.03 -10.79 3.13
C ALA A 113 15.63 -10.29 1.81
N GLU A 114 16.85 -10.66 1.50
CA GLU A 114 17.56 -10.28 0.26
C GLU A 114 16.90 -10.78 -1.04
N ARG A 115 15.97 -11.75 -0.96
CA ARG A 115 15.25 -12.31 -2.10
C ARG A 115 13.80 -11.84 -2.20
N ILE A 116 13.32 -11.10 -1.21
CA ILE A 116 11.99 -10.51 -1.25
C ILE A 116 11.98 -9.40 -2.30
N ILE A 117 10.98 -9.41 -3.16
CA ILE A 117 10.70 -8.35 -4.12
C ILE A 117 9.63 -7.43 -3.51
N VAL A 118 9.81 -6.14 -3.67
CA VAL A 118 8.91 -5.11 -3.14
C VAL A 118 8.43 -4.22 -4.27
N GLU A 119 7.11 -4.08 -4.40
CA GLU A 119 6.43 -3.21 -5.36
C GLU A 119 5.60 -2.17 -4.63
N GLY A 120 5.83 -0.88 -4.87
CA GLY A 120 5.04 0.22 -4.35
C GLY A 120 4.28 0.94 -5.46
N GLY A 121 2.95 1.04 -5.32
CA GLY A 121 2.12 1.77 -6.27
C GLY A 121 2.23 3.30 -6.11
N PRO A 122 1.46 4.07 -6.93
CA PRO A 122 1.45 5.53 -6.85
C PRO A 122 1.04 6.03 -5.46
N PHE A 123 1.71 7.08 -5.00
CA PHE A 123 1.48 7.72 -3.71
C PHE A 123 1.83 9.21 -3.80
N ILE A 124 1.51 9.99 -2.79
CA ILE A 124 1.79 11.42 -2.78
C ILE A 124 3.29 11.68 -2.57
N CYS A 125 3.89 12.53 -3.40
CA CYS A 125 5.30 12.92 -3.28
C CYS A 125 5.48 14.07 -2.29
N GLU A 126 6.72 14.33 -1.89
CA GLU A 126 7.10 15.38 -0.96
C GLU A 126 6.76 16.79 -1.44
N GLN A 127 6.67 17.02 -2.75
CA GLN A 127 6.27 18.32 -3.31
C GLN A 127 4.80 18.64 -3.08
N HIS A 128 3.97 17.62 -2.94
CA HIS A 128 2.52 17.77 -2.78
C HIS A 128 2.00 17.34 -1.41
N TYR A 129 2.81 16.63 -0.61
CA TYR A 129 2.45 16.31 0.76
C TYR A 129 2.90 17.42 1.70
N ASP A 130 2.40 18.63 1.46
CA ASP A 130 2.76 19.82 2.20
C ASP A 130 2.02 19.92 3.54
N VAL A 131 2.75 20.32 4.54
CA VAL A 131 2.24 20.57 5.89
C VAL A 131 2.78 21.89 6.42
N ASP A 132 2.12 22.47 7.42
CA ASP A 132 2.60 23.67 8.09
C ASP A 132 3.95 23.39 8.78
N ILE A 133 4.82 24.41 8.86
CA ILE A 133 6.13 24.30 9.51
C ILE A 133 6.04 23.92 11.00
N THR A 134 4.90 24.14 11.61
CA THR A 134 4.60 23.75 13.00
C THR A 134 4.12 22.32 13.16
N ASP A 135 3.90 21.60 12.03
CA ASP A 135 3.41 20.23 12.05
C ASP A 135 4.47 19.26 12.59
N LYS A 136 4.13 18.53 13.64
CA LYS A 136 5.04 17.60 14.32
C LYS A 136 5.43 16.37 13.47
N ARG A 137 4.75 16.11 12.36
CA ARG A 137 5.11 15.01 11.44
C ARG A 137 6.50 15.19 10.85
N LYS A 138 6.98 16.43 10.68
CA LYS A 138 8.34 16.73 10.22
C LYS A 138 9.43 16.20 11.17
N ASP A 139 9.12 16.08 12.47
CA ASP A 139 10.08 15.58 13.46
C ASP A 139 10.21 14.05 13.40
N ALA A 140 9.29 13.38 12.74
CA ALA A 140 9.22 11.93 12.65
C ALA A 140 9.53 11.36 11.25
N LEU A 141 9.55 12.20 10.23
CA LEU A 141 9.78 11.81 8.83
C LEU A 141 10.81 12.71 8.14
N PRO A 142 11.58 12.18 7.18
CA PRO A 142 12.35 13.01 6.27
C PRO A 142 11.46 14.05 5.59
N HIS A 143 11.99 15.24 5.34
CA HIS A 143 11.23 16.33 4.75
C HIS A 143 12.12 17.31 4.01
N ILE A 144 11.50 18.12 3.16
CA ILE A 144 12.13 19.24 2.45
C ILE A 144 11.41 20.55 2.82
N THR A 145 12.07 21.68 2.63
CA THR A 145 11.42 23.00 2.71
C THR A 145 10.98 23.38 1.30
N LEU A 146 9.68 23.63 1.14
CA LEU A 146 9.10 24.05 -0.13
C LEU A 146 9.27 25.57 -0.35
N GLU A 147 9.21 26.03 -1.60
CA GLU A 147 9.27 27.46 -1.96
C GLU A 147 8.18 28.29 -1.26
N SER A 148 7.05 27.68 -0.95
CA SER A 148 5.95 28.30 -0.18
C SER A 148 6.28 28.53 1.29
N GLY A 149 7.43 28.06 1.79
CA GLY A 149 7.80 28.06 3.20
C GLY A 149 7.15 26.93 4.02
N LYS A 150 6.34 26.09 3.41
CA LYS A 150 5.81 24.87 4.04
C LYS A 150 6.83 23.73 4.02
N ILE A 151 6.52 22.66 4.72
CA ILE A 151 7.31 21.42 4.79
C ILE A 151 6.67 20.37 3.89
N GLY A 152 7.44 19.79 2.99
CA GLY A 152 7.05 18.63 2.19
C GLY A 152 7.55 17.34 2.84
N LEU A 153 6.65 16.44 3.26
CA LEU A 153 7.01 15.19 3.92
C LEU A 153 7.43 14.12 2.91
N ASP A 154 8.65 13.60 3.08
CA ASP A 154 9.23 12.59 2.19
C ASP A 154 9.00 11.17 2.72
N MET A 155 7.86 10.58 2.34
CA MET A 155 7.53 9.21 2.68
C MET A 155 8.39 8.20 1.91
N ARG A 156 8.91 8.54 0.72
CA ARG A 156 9.74 7.66 -0.10
C ARG A 156 11.05 7.33 0.57
N THR A 157 11.78 8.35 1.02
CA THR A 157 13.07 8.18 1.70
C THR A 157 12.92 7.31 2.94
N GLU A 158 11.91 7.55 3.77
CA GLU A 158 11.67 6.73 4.95
C GLU A 158 11.28 5.29 4.61
N MET A 159 10.47 5.08 3.57
CA MET A 159 10.13 3.75 3.07
C MET A 159 11.38 2.97 2.66
N LEU A 160 12.22 3.57 1.82
CA LEU A 160 13.47 2.95 1.34
C LEU A 160 14.40 2.61 2.49
N ARG A 161 14.56 3.53 3.45
CA ARG A 161 15.38 3.30 4.65
C ARG A 161 14.92 2.07 5.42
N GLN A 162 13.62 1.96 5.72
CA GLN A 162 13.07 0.83 6.48
C GLN A 162 13.19 -0.51 5.75
N LEU A 163 12.94 -0.53 4.44
CA LEU A 163 13.07 -1.76 3.63
C LEU A 163 14.53 -2.23 3.56
N GLN A 164 15.48 -1.30 3.37
CA GLN A 164 16.91 -1.62 3.33
C GLN A 164 17.43 -2.06 4.69
N GLU A 165 17.04 -1.40 5.78
CA GLU A 165 17.36 -1.84 7.14
C GLU A 165 16.81 -3.22 7.47
N ALA A 166 15.66 -3.58 6.91
CA ALA A 166 15.08 -4.91 7.03
C ALA A 166 15.80 -5.99 6.18
N GLY A 167 16.82 -5.60 5.39
CA GLY A 167 17.65 -6.49 4.59
C GLY A 167 17.21 -6.67 3.14
N ILE A 168 16.26 -5.87 2.64
CA ILE A 168 15.90 -5.91 1.22
C ILE A 168 17.02 -5.27 0.39
N LYS A 169 17.43 -5.94 -0.69
CA LYS A 169 18.41 -5.38 -1.64
C LYS A 169 17.80 -4.21 -2.40
N PRO A 170 18.55 -3.10 -2.63
CA PRO A 170 18.03 -1.95 -3.39
C PRO A 170 17.45 -2.33 -4.75
N GLY A 171 18.07 -3.27 -5.48
CA GLY A 171 17.59 -3.75 -6.78
C GLY A 171 16.27 -4.54 -6.75
N ASN A 172 15.77 -4.89 -5.57
CA ASN A 172 14.49 -5.58 -5.38
C ASN A 172 13.38 -4.63 -4.89
N ILE A 173 13.64 -3.32 -4.82
CA ILE A 173 12.67 -2.33 -4.36
C ILE A 173 12.25 -1.48 -5.55
N HIS A 174 11.01 -1.62 -5.98
CA HIS A 174 10.41 -0.92 -7.12
C HIS A 174 9.27 -0.04 -6.63
N LEU A 175 9.53 1.23 -6.40
CA LEU A 175 8.51 2.20 -5.98
C LEU A 175 8.12 3.08 -7.17
N SER A 176 6.81 3.22 -7.41
CA SER A 176 6.29 4.08 -8.47
C SER A 176 6.86 5.50 -8.35
N ALA A 177 7.29 6.07 -9.48
CA ALA A 177 7.70 7.47 -9.55
C ALA A 177 6.51 8.43 -9.64
N GLU A 178 5.29 7.93 -9.89
CA GLU A 178 4.10 8.75 -10.11
C GLU A 178 3.50 9.24 -8.80
N CYS A 179 3.22 10.54 -8.75
CA CYS A 179 2.56 11.19 -7.62
C CYS A 179 1.03 11.21 -7.83
N THR A 180 0.26 10.83 -6.82
CA THR A 180 -1.20 10.83 -6.89
C THR A 180 -1.80 12.21 -7.09
N ALA A 181 -1.13 13.26 -6.63
CA ALA A 181 -1.58 14.64 -6.73
C ALA A 181 -1.34 15.27 -8.12
N GLU A 182 -0.37 14.78 -8.88
CA GLU A 182 -0.01 15.34 -10.19
C GLU A 182 -0.96 14.93 -11.31
N PHE A 183 -1.65 13.80 -11.17
CA PHE A 183 -2.49 13.24 -12.22
C PHE A 183 -3.96 13.06 -11.78
N PRO A 184 -4.73 14.17 -11.60
CA PRO A 184 -6.08 14.13 -11.02
C PRO A 184 -7.10 13.36 -11.89
N GLY A 185 -6.84 13.21 -13.19
CA GLY A 185 -7.65 12.39 -14.10
C GLY A 185 -7.36 10.88 -14.02
N ARG A 186 -6.24 10.49 -13.42
CA ARG A 186 -5.76 9.11 -13.32
C ARG A 186 -5.79 8.59 -11.88
N TYR A 187 -5.45 9.43 -10.92
CA TYR A 187 -5.35 9.08 -9.51
C TYR A 187 -6.25 9.94 -8.63
N SER A 188 -6.69 9.36 -7.54
CA SER A 188 -7.36 10.07 -6.45
C SER A 188 -6.33 10.53 -5.42
N SER A 189 -6.39 11.81 -5.03
CA SER A 189 -5.61 12.37 -3.93
C SER A 189 -6.55 12.94 -2.87
N TYR A 190 -6.37 12.50 -1.63
CA TYR A 190 -7.11 13.03 -0.50
C TYR A 190 -6.59 14.42 -0.10
N HIS A 191 -5.28 14.60 -0.14
CA HIS A 191 -4.61 15.81 0.31
C HIS A 191 -4.91 17.01 -0.60
N VAL A 192 -4.84 16.81 -1.92
CA VAL A 192 -5.00 17.89 -2.91
C VAL A 192 -6.43 17.99 -3.44
N HIS A 193 -7.05 16.87 -3.78
CA HIS A 193 -8.35 16.86 -4.46
C HIS A 193 -9.53 16.60 -3.54
N GLN A 194 -9.29 16.52 -2.22
CA GLN A 194 -10.29 16.16 -1.22
C GLN A 194 -11.04 14.89 -1.66
N ALA A 195 -10.38 13.74 -1.61
CA ALA A 195 -10.86 12.42 -2.10
C ALA A 195 -12.28 12.02 -1.64
N ALA A 196 -12.88 12.75 -0.71
CA ALA A 196 -14.30 12.66 -0.40
C ALA A 196 -15.20 12.82 -1.65
N ARG A 197 -14.70 13.49 -2.71
CA ARG A 197 -15.42 13.69 -3.98
C ARG A 197 -15.04 12.67 -5.05
N HIS A 198 -13.89 11.99 -4.93
CA HIS A 198 -13.31 11.15 -6.00
C HIS A 198 -13.18 9.68 -5.62
N GLY A 199 -13.41 9.33 -4.35
CA GLY A 199 -13.27 7.95 -3.87
C GLY A 199 -11.81 7.54 -3.67
N ALA A 200 -11.62 6.26 -3.32
CA ALA A 200 -10.31 5.64 -3.19
C ALA A 200 -10.01 4.77 -4.41
N MET A 201 -8.73 4.66 -4.74
CA MET A 201 -8.20 3.66 -5.67
C MET A 201 -8.10 2.30 -4.96
N VAL A 202 -7.99 1.23 -5.74
CA VAL A 202 -7.64 -0.09 -5.25
C VAL A 202 -6.44 -0.62 -6.01
N SER A 203 -5.42 -1.07 -5.27
CA SER A 203 -4.33 -1.88 -5.80
C SER A 203 -4.49 -3.31 -5.35
N VAL A 204 -4.11 -4.26 -6.19
CA VAL A 204 -4.28 -5.69 -5.93
C VAL A 204 -3.05 -6.47 -6.38
N GLY A 205 -2.63 -7.43 -5.58
CA GLY A 205 -1.53 -8.35 -5.88
C GLY A 205 -1.96 -9.79 -5.65
N GLY A 206 -1.44 -10.69 -6.49
CA GLY A 206 -1.73 -12.11 -6.43
C GLY A 206 -1.10 -12.86 -7.60
N ILE A 207 -1.24 -14.18 -7.62
CA ILE A 207 -0.78 -15.01 -8.75
C ILE A 207 -1.93 -15.20 -9.73
N GLN A 208 -1.73 -14.72 -10.94
CA GLN A 208 -2.63 -15.02 -12.04
C GLN A 208 -2.28 -16.41 -12.60
N LYS A 209 -3.26 -17.32 -12.64
CA LYS A 209 -3.08 -18.56 -13.40
C LYS A 209 -2.90 -18.20 -14.87
N GLU A 210 -1.90 -18.79 -15.52
CA GLU A 210 -1.77 -18.68 -16.97
C GLU A 210 -3.12 -19.05 -17.60
N ARG A 211 -3.61 -18.23 -18.53
CA ARG A 211 -4.66 -18.67 -19.43
C ARG A 211 -4.04 -19.76 -20.30
N ILE A 212 -4.42 -20.98 -20.05
CA ILE A 212 -4.24 -22.03 -21.04
C ILE A 212 -5.29 -21.68 -22.10
N ASP A 213 -4.84 -21.04 -23.19
CA ASP A 213 -5.69 -20.82 -24.36
C ASP A 213 -6.00 -22.22 -24.92
N GLU A 214 -7.26 -22.66 -24.75
CA GLU A 214 -7.81 -23.85 -25.38
C GLU A 214 -8.11 -23.58 -26.86
#